data_d2ccc39d923800c86f2c83b26fd37686
#
_entry.id   d2ccc39d923800c86f2c83b26fd37686
#
_cell.length_a   1.000
_cell.length_b   1.000
_cell.length_c   1.000
_cell.angle_alpha   90.00
_cell.angle_beta   90.00
_cell.angle_gamma   90.00
#
_symmetry.space_group_name_H-M   'P 1'
#
loop_
_entity.id
_entity.type
_entity.pdbx_description
1 polymer ?
#
loop_
_entity_poly.entity_id
_entity_poly.type
_entity_poly.pdbx_seq_one_letter_code
_entity_poly.pdbx_strand_id
1 'polypeptide(L)'
;VIEKDQLVRSVEQKIIQLQTNNNEFESIYTTSGNVSNRQESSPDIIGFIDIEFKDWDKRRKADVLISEIRETTSKIPGIKVETRTQRAGPPSGKPIEINLTSNDPAITISEVKRIQAYLSNIQGLKDLETSLPSPSIEYQLYVNREEAAKYGASIAIIGNTIKLITGGLKLSEFRPDDSDESIPIYLRLPENQRTIDQLNSIKIPTSSGYVPISNFTEIETSQETGNLVRVDQNRIETIKSDVVRFYQTDAYVRLIKHWLGIQKFDIPNNFGLDLPEFNSADIDPRVKVSFKGEDESQKQSQAFLQKAFMIAIFLMGVILLTQFNSFSSAILILFAVIMSTVGVVLGLLITQQPFGIVMSGIGVISLAGIVVNNNIVLIDTFDRLYKKTKDAKEALLMTGAQRLRPVLLTTTTTVLGLMPMALKINIDFVNLEYTYNSPDTQWWVDLSR
;
A
#
# COMPACT_ATOMS: atom_id res chain seq x y z
N VAL A 1 -12.38 -4.47 25.72
CA VAL A 1 -12.97 -3.48 24.80
C VAL A 1 -12.88 -2.08 25.42
N ILE A 2 -13.31 -1.91 26.68
CA ILE A 2 -13.34 -0.58 27.36
C ILE A 2 -11.95 0.04 27.47
N GLU A 3 -10.92 -0.72 27.86
CA GLU A 3 -9.54 -0.21 27.94
C GLU A 3 -8.99 0.17 26.57
N LYS A 4 -9.27 -0.62 25.53
CA LYS A 4 -8.89 -0.30 24.16
C LYS A 4 -9.54 1.02 23.70
N ASP A 5 -10.82 1.20 23.98
CA ASP A 5 -11.56 2.42 23.67
C ASP A 5 -10.98 3.64 24.43
N GLN A 6 -10.64 3.48 25.70
CA GLN A 6 -10.01 4.55 26.50
C GLN A 6 -8.65 4.98 25.91
N LEU A 7 -7.84 4.02 25.45
CA LEU A 7 -6.56 4.32 24.80
C LEU A 7 -6.77 5.08 23.50
N VAL A 8 -7.70 4.62 22.64
CA VAL A 8 -8.02 5.29 21.39
C VAL A 8 -8.56 6.68 21.63
N ARG A 9 -9.45 6.87 22.63
CA ARG A 9 -9.95 8.19 23.03
C ARG A 9 -8.85 9.12 23.55
N SER A 10 -7.84 8.59 24.23
CA SER A 10 -6.70 9.41 24.67
C SER A 10 -5.90 9.97 23.50
N VAL A 11 -5.76 9.20 22.42
CA VAL A 11 -5.14 9.65 21.17
C VAL A 11 -6.02 10.69 20.47
N GLU A 12 -7.31 10.39 20.34
CA GLU A 12 -8.30 11.30 19.74
C GLU A 12 -8.31 12.68 20.43
N GLN A 13 -8.34 12.70 21.76
CA GLN A 13 -8.31 13.95 22.53
C GLN A 13 -7.07 14.79 22.21
N LYS A 14 -5.90 14.17 22.04
CA LYS A 14 -4.67 14.87 21.66
C LYS A 14 -4.79 15.47 20.25
N ILE A 15 -5.40 14.75 19.34
CA ILE A 15 -5.64 15.21 17.95
C ILE A 15 -6.65 16.36 17.95
N ILE A 16 -7.73 16.27 18.74
CA ILE A 16 -8.72 17.34 18.88
C ILE A 16 -8.08 18.61 19.49
N GLN A 17 -7.14 18.48 20.44
CA GLN A 17 -6.39 19.60 20.95
C GLN A 17 -5.58 20.32 19.88
N LEU A 18 -4.94 19.58 18.97
CA LEU A 18 -4.24 20.15 17.81
C LEU A 18 -5.21 20.87 16.86
N GLN A 19 -6.38 20.30 16.62
CA GLN A 19 -7.44 20.92 15.80
C GLN A 19 -7.92 22.23 16.43
N THR A 20 -8.15 22.26 17.74
CA THR A 20 -8.61 23.47 18.45
C THR A 20 -7.59 24.61 18.34
N ASN A 21 -6.31 24.28 18.36
CA ASN A 21 -5.23 25.26 18.30
C ASN A 21 -5.03 25.84 16.90
N ASN A 22 -5.10 25.02 15.87
CA ASN A 22 -4.67 25.38 14.52
C ASN A 22 -5.81 25.41 13.50
N ASN A 23 -6.94 24.75 13.74
CA ASN A 23 -8.12 24.66 12.86
C ASN A 23 -7.79 24.21 11.42
N GLU A 24 -6.94 23.18 11.27
CA GLU A 24 -6.43 22.69 10.00
C GLU A 24 -7.08 21.37 9.52
N PHE A 25 -7.93 20.74 10.36
CA PHE A 25 -8.66 19.52 10.03
C PHE A 25 -10.10 19.86 9.66
N GLU A 26 -10.65 19.18 8.66
CA GLU A 26 -12.04 19.29 8.25
C GLU A 26 -12.91 18.34 9.07
N SER A 27 -12.51 17.06 9.14
CA SER A 27 -13.20 16.04 9.90
C SER A 27 -12.24 15.10 10.62
N ILE A 28 -12.70 14.52 11.73
CA ILE A 28 -12.01 13.48 12.49
C ILE A 28 -13.03 12.36 12.71
N TYR A 29 -12.72 11.16 12.21
CA TYR A 29 -13.56 9.99 12.39
C TYR A 29 -12.78 8.90 13.12
N THR A 30 -13.26 8.49 14.28
CA THR A 30 -12.57 7.53 15.16
C THR A 30 -13.35 6.22 15.25
N THR A 31 -12.65 5.12 15.06
CA THR A 31 -13.18 3.77 15.23
C THR A 31 -12.31 3.03 16.24
N SER A 32 -12.91 2.49 17.28
CA SER A 32 -12.23 1.65 18.28
C SER A 32 -12.84 0.25 18.34
N GLY A 33 -12.04 -0.75 18.69
CA GLY A 33 -12.48 -2.13 18.87
C GLY A 33 -11.85 -3.12 17.90
N ASN A 34 -12.56 -4.20 17.58
CA ASN A 34 -12.06 -5.25 16.67
C ASN A 34 -12.22 -4.78 15.22
N VAL A 35 -11.16 -4.26 14.63
CA VAL A 35 -11.15 -3.63 13.30
C VAL A 35 -10.72 -4.63 12.22
N SER A 36 -11.09 -5.90 12.35
CA SER A 36 -10.68 -7.00 11.47
C SER A 36 -11.15 -6.90 10.01
N ASN A 37 -11.99 -5.92 9.67
CA ASN A 37 -12.56 -5.78 8.33
C ASN A 37 -11.71 -4.96 7.34
N ARG A 38 -10.61 -4.34 7.77
CA ARG A 38 -9.69 -3.68 6.82
C ARG A 38 -8.60 -4.66 6.41
N GLN A 39 -8.51 -4.94 5.14
CA GLN A 39 -7.74 -6.00 4.47
C GLN A 39 -6.23 -6.09 4.81
N GLU A 40 -5.66 -5.16 5.57
CA GLU A 40 -4.22 -5.07 5.85
C GLU A 40 -3.88 -4.76 7.32
N SER A 41 -4.78 -5.04 8.24
CA SER A 41 -4.53 -4.69 9.64
C SER A 41 -3.75 -5.78 10.38
N SER A 42 -2.67 -5.40 11.07
CA SER A 42 -2.03 -6.23 12.08
C SER A 42 -3.04 -6.64 13.15
N PRO A 43 -2.95 -7.86 13.72
CA PRO A 43 -3.88 -8.33 14.76
C PRO A 43 -3.90 -7.44 16.01
N ASP A 44 -2.86 -6.64 16.23
CA ASP A 44 -2.69 -5.79 17.40
C ASP A 44 -3.31 -4.38 17.26
N ILE A 45 -3.93 -4.08 16.11
CA ILE A 45 -4.57 -2.78 15.91
C ILE A 45 -5.85 -2.70 16.72
N ILE A 46 -5.93 -1.69 17.59
CA ILE A 46 -7.06 -1.46 18.48
C ILE A 46 -8.03 -0.37 18.02
N GLY A 47 -7.65 0.41 17.01
CA GLY A 47 -8.51 1.44 16.43
C GLY A 47 -7.86 2.20 15.30
N PHE A 48 -8.68 3.00 14.61
CA PHE A 48 -8.27 3.91 13.55
C PHE A 48 -8.84 5.29 13.83
N ILE A 49 -8.07 6.31 13.50
CA ILE A 49 -8.51 7.70 13.50
C ILE A 49 -8.25 8.24 12.10
N ASP A 50 -9.30 8.39 11.33
CA ASP A 50 -9.25 8.97 10.00
C ASP A 50 -9.40 10.48 10.13
N ILE A 51 -8.42 11.23 9.63
CA ILE A 51 -8.37 12.69 9.71
C ILE A 51 -8.42 13.23 8.29
N GLU A 52 -9.44 14.00 8.00
CA GLU A 52 -9.52 14.77 6.79
C GLU A 52 -8.95 16.16 7.03
N PHE A 53 -7.98 16.54 6.25
CA PHE A 53 -7.37 17.86 6.33
C PHE A 53 -8.18 18.86 5.48
N LYS A 54 -8.22 20.11 5.91
CA LYS A 54 -8.74 21.21 5.06
C LYS A 54 -7.95 21.30 3.76
N ASP A 55 -8.49 22.04 2.81
CA ASP A 55 -7.86 22.28 1.53
C ASP A 55 -6.40 22.70 1.71
N TRP A 56 -5.55 22.26 0.79
CA TRP A 56 -4.10 22.40 0.89
C TRP A 56 -3.60 23.86 1.00
N ASP A 57 -4.35 24.81 0.49
CA ASP A 57 -4.10 26.26 0.53
C ASP A 57 -4.53 26.92 1.85
N LYS A 58 -5.43 26.29 2.60
CA LYS A 58 -5.98 26.77 3.90
C LYS A 58 -5.28 26.17 5.12
N ARG A 59 -4.22 25.39 4.93
CA ARG A 59 -3.47 24.71 5.99
C ARG A 59 -1.98 24.64 5.70
N ARG A 60 -1.21 24.31 6.73
CA ARG A 60 0.21 23.98 6.57
C ARG A 60 0.40 22.70 5.73
N LYS A 61 1.61 22.45 5.27
CA LYS A 61 1.93 21.24 4.49
C LYS A 61 1.58 19.98 5.29
N ALA A 62 1.00 18.99 4.62
CA ALA A 62 0.57 17.74 5.24
C ALA A 62 1.70 17.04 6.03
N ASP A 63 2.93 17.06 5.51
CA ASP A 63 4.07 16.44 6.18
C ASP A 63 4.38 17.06 7.56
N VAL A 64 4.16 18.38 7.69
CA VAL A 64 4.35 19.10 8.96
C VAL A 64 3.28 18.68 9.95
N LEU A 65 2.02 18.63 9.53
CA LEU A 65 0.90 18.20 10.36
C LEU A 65 1.05 16.75 10.83
N ILE A 66 1.42 15.86 9.93
CA ILE A 66 1.66 14.44 10.22
C ILE A 66 2.80 14.27 11.23
N SER A 67 3.86 15.06 11.08
CA SER A 67 4.99 15.02 12.01
C SER A 67 4.58 15.50 13.41
N GLU A 68 3.77 16.57 13.49
CA GLU A 68 3.24 17.11 14.74
C GLU A 68 2.28 16.12 15.42
N ILE A 69 1.37 15.49 14.65
CA ILE A 69 0.47 14.44 15.16
C ILE A 69 1.31 13.29 15.73
N ARG A 70 2.32 12.82 14.98
CA ARG A 70 3.20 11.73 15.43
C ARG A 70 3.95 12.09 16.70
N GLU A 71 4.53 13.27 16.78
CA GLU A 71 5.27 13.72 17.97
C GLU A 71 4.35 13.81 19.19
N THR A 72 3.15 14.36 19.01
CA THR A 72 2.18 14.54 20.09
C THR A 72 1.64 13.21 20.62
N THR A 73 1.39 12.26 19.70
CA THR A 73 0.83 10.94 20.04
C THR A 73 1.88 9.92 20.49
N SER A 74 3.14 10.07 20.10
CA SER A 74 4.23 9.15 20.50
C SER A 74 4.50 9.11 22.00
N LYS A 75 4.06 10.14 22.73
CA LYS A 75 4.24 10.28 24.18
C LYS A 75 3.15 9.59 25.01
N ILE A 76 2.16 8.95 24.38
CA ILE A 76 1.07 8.27 25.08
C ILE A 76 1.54 6.87 25.47
N PRO A 77 1.58 6.54 26.78
CA PRO A 77 2.04 5.23 27.20
C PRO A 77 1.01 4.13 26.88
N GLY A 78 1.50 2.92 26.67
CA GLY A 78 0.66 1.73 26.46
C GLY A 78 0.12 1.55 25.04
N ILE A 79 0.39 2.48 24.13
CA ILE A 79 -0.05 2.41 22.72
C ILE A 79 1.05 2.90 21.78
N LYS A 80 1.17 2.26 20.62
CA LYS A 80 1.98 2.74 19.51
C LYS A 80 1.06 3.33 18.45
N VAL A 81 1.26 4.59 18.11
CA VAL A 81 0.49 5.28 17.07
C VAL A 81 1.31 5.36 15.77
N GLU A 82 0.74 4.88 14.69
CA GLU A 82 1.31 4.98 13.35
C GLU A 82 0.48 5.93 12.50
N THR A 83 1.14 6.78 11.74
CA THR A 83 0.46 7.71 10.83
C THR A 83 0.63 7.24 9.40
N ARG A 84 -0.47 7.09 8.68
CA ARG A 84 -0.48 6.69 7.27
C ARG A 84 -1.16 7.76 6.44
N THR A 85 -0.63 8.03 5.25
CA THR A 85 -1.30 8.88 4.26
C THR A 85 -1.91 8.01 3.18
N GLN A 86 -3.14 8.32 2.78
CA GLN A 86 -3.71 7.70 1.61
C GLN A 86 -2.91 8.16 0.38
N ARG A 87 -2.30 7.22 -0.31
CA ARG A 87 -1.60 7.50 -1.58
C ARG A 87 -2.61 7.46 -2.71
N ALA A 88 -2.51 8.41 -3.62
CA ALA A 88 -3.26 8.36 -4.85
C ALA A 88 -2.73 7.20 -5.71
N GLY A 89 -3.62 6.37 -6.26
CA GLY A 89 -3.27 5.20 -7.08
C GLY A 89 -3.91 3.89 -6.58
N PRO A 90 -3.56 2.77 -7.19
CA PRO A 90 -4.00 1.47 -6.70
C PRO A 90 -3.59 1.29 -5.25
N PRO A 91 -4.46 0.70 -4.39
CA PRO A 91 -4.11 0.43 -3.01
C PRO A 91 -2.84 -0.43 -2.99
N SER A 92 -1.75 0.14 -2.57
CA SER A 92 -0.49 -0.55 -2.33
C SER A 92 -0.25 -0.56 -0.83
N GLY A 93 0.12 -1.70 -0.28
CA GLY A 93 0.55 -1.84 1.10
C GLY A 93 1.78 -0.96 1.42
N LYS A 94 2.46 -1.25 2.52
CA LYS A 94 3.72 -0.54 2.82
C LYS A 94 4.74 -0.75 1.69
N PRO A 95 5.61 0.23 1.42
CA PRO A 95 6.57 0.18 0.31
C PRO A 95 7.49 -1.04 0.33
N ILE A 96 7.90 -1.45 1.53
CA ILE A 96 8.70 -2.65 1.73
C ILE A 96 7.83 -3.71 2.42
N GLU A 97 7.69 -4.84 1.77
CA GLU A 97 7.05 -6.03 2.31
C GLU A 97 7.96 -7.24 2.05
N ILE A 98 8.33 -7.93 3.12
CA ILE A 98 9.21 -9.10 3.11
C ILE A 98 8.41 -10.30 3.62
N ASN A 99 8.18 -11.28 2.77
CA ASN A 99 7.49 -12.50 3.11
C ASN A 99 8.50 -13.63 3.30
N LEU A 100 8.44 -14.26 4.46
CA LEU A 100 9.27 -15.39 4.85
C LEU A 100 8.43 -16.66 4.88
N THR A 101 8.94 -17.72 4.30
CA THR A 101 8.26 -19.01 4.20
C THR A 101 9.23 -20.13 4.54
N SER A 102 8.83 -21.04 5.43
CA SER A 102 9.54 -22.29 5.72
C SER A 102 8.53 -23.38 6.07
N ASN A 103 8.97 -24.63 5.95
CA ASN A 103 8.19 -25.77 6.42
C ASN A 103 8.15 -25.84 7.96
N ASP A 104 9.12 -25.20 8.64
CA ASP A 104 9.19 -25.12 10.09
C ASP A 104 8.83 -23.70 10.56
N PRO A 105 7.66 -23.52 11.21
CA PRO A 105 7.25 -22.22 11.71
C PRO A 105 8.19 -21.61 12.76
N ALA A 106 8.85 -22.43 13.58
CA ALA A 106 9.74 -21.93 14.62
C ALA A 106 10.96 -21.21 14.03
N ILE A 107 11.51 -21.75 12.93
CA ILE A 107 12.62 -21.13 12.21
C ILE A 107 12.15 -19.82 11.57
N THR A 108 10.97 -19.81 10.95
CA THR A 108 10.42 -18.60 10.35
C THR A 108 10.25 -17.49 11.38
N ILE A 109 9.69 -17.80 12.55
CA ILE A 109 9.49 -16.83 13.64
C ILE A 109 10.83 -16.29 14.15
N SER A 110 11.85 -17.15 14.31
CA SER A 110 13.18 -16.70 14.76
C SER A 110 13.84 -15.75 13.75
N GLU A 111 13.73 -16.06 12.45
CA GLU A 111 14.25 -15.21 11.38
C GLU A 111 13.49 -13.88 11.28
N VAL A 112 12.17 -13.88 11.42
CA VAL A 112 11.37 -12.64 11.46
C VAL A 112 11.85 -11.72 12.58
N LYS A 113 12.04 -12.24 13.80
CA LYS A 113 12.54 -11.47 14.94
C LYS A 113 13.94 -10.92 14.69
N ARG A 114 14.83 -11.72 14.10
CA ARG A 114 16.19 -11.32 13.74
C ARG A 114 16.18 -10.18 12.71
N ILE A 115 15.40 -10.33 11.65
CA ILE A 115 15.26 -9.31 10.59
C ILE A 115 14.61 -8.05 11.15
N GLN A 116 13.57 -8.18 11.97
CA GLN A 116 12.93 -7.05 12.64
C GLN A 116 13.91 -6.25 13.49
N ALA A 117 14.72 -6.93 14.28
CA ALA A 117 15.75 -6.28 15.11
C ALA A 117 16.79 -5.52 14.27
N TYR A 118 17.18 -6.07 13.13
CA TYR A 118 18.09 -5.39 12.20
C TYR A 118 17.43 -4.17 11.55
N LEU A 119 16.23 -4.34 10.99
CA LEU A 119 15.52 -3.26 10.29
C LEU A 119 15.17 -2.09 11.22
N SER A 120 14.91 -2.36 12.50
CA SER A 120 14.60 -1.33 13.49
C SER A 120 15.78 -0.37 13.74
N ASN A 121 17.01 -0.76 13.43
CA ASN A 121 18.21 0.04 13.58
C ASN A 121 18.60 0.80 12.30
N ILE A 122 17.91 0.57 11.17
CA ILE A 122 18.20 1.25 9.91
C ILE A 122 17.52 2.62 9.89
N GLN A 123 18.32 3.67 9.75
CA GLN A 123 17.80 5.02 9.57
C GLN A 123 17.01 5.12 8.25
N GLY A 124 15.88 5.82 8.27
CA GLY A 124 15.03 6.00 7.10
C GLY A 124 13.94 4.92 6.91
N LEU A 125 13.98 3.82 7.64
CA LEU A 125 12.84 2.93 7.81
C LEU A 125 11.97 3.38 8.98
N LYS A 126 10.66 3.32 8.82
CA LYS A 126 9.70 3.70 9.87
C LYS A 126 8.50 2.78 9.86
N ASP A 127 7.77 2.81 10.96
CA ASP A 127 6.51 2.10 11.11
C ASP A 127 6.64 0.60 10.75
N LEU A 128 7.70 -0.03 11.31
CA LEU A 128 8.00 -1.44 11.12
C LEU A 128 6.91 -2.28 11.79
N GLU A 129 6.28 -3.16 11.01
CA GLU A 129 5.23 -4.10 11.44
C GLU A 129 5.65 -5.52 11.10
N THR A 130 5.18 -6.48 11.90
CA THR A 130 5.31 -7.90 11.61
C THR A 130 3.94 -8.58 11.71
N SER A 131 3.78 -9.71 11.03
CA SER A 131 2.59 -10.57 11.17
C SER A 131 2.56 -11.32 12.50
N LEU A 132 3.69 -11.34 13.22
CA LEU A 132 3.75 -11.95 14.54
C LEU A 132 2.92 -11.12 15.53
N PRO A 133 2.09 -11.77 16.35
CA PRO A 133 1.36 -11.08 17.41
C PRO A 133 2.35 -10.50 18.43
N SER A 134 1.96 -9.37 19.05
CA SER A 134 2.67 -8.88 20.21
C SER A 134 2.70 -9.93 21.32
N PRO A 135 3.76 -9.98 22.14
CA PRO A 135 3.82 -10.94 23.24
C PRO A 135 2.63 -10.77 24.18
N SER A 136 1.63 -11.59 24.04
CA SER A 136 0.46 -11.63 24.89
C SER A 136 0.23 -13.06 25.41
N ILE A 137 -0.45 -13.15 26.56
CA ILE A 137 -0.76 -14.42 27.20
C ILE A 137 -2.18 -14.80 26.80
N GLU A 138 -2.32 -15.97 26.21
CA GLU A 138 -3.60 -16.62 25.96
C GLU A 138 -3.85 -17.68 27.03
N TYR A 139 -5.04 -17.71 27.61
CA TYR A 139 -5.47 -18.74 28.52
C TYR A 139 -6.23 -19.80 27.75
N GLN A 140 -5.66 -21.01 27.64
CA GLN A 140 -6.29 -22.15 27.02
C GLN A 140 -6.98 -22.99 28.08
N LEU A 141 -8.28 -23.23 27.90
CA LEU A 141 -9.08 -24.05 28.80
C LEU A 141 -9.23 -25.45 28.19
N TYR A 142 -8.68 -26.40 28.87
CA TYR A 142 -8.86 -27.82 28.52
C TYR A 142 -9.96 -28.45 29.39
N VAL A 143 -10.95 -29.05 28.73
CA VAL A 143 -12.05 -29.72 29.42
C VAL A 143 -11.81 -31.24 29.40
N ASN A 144 -11.62 -31.82 30.56
CA ASN A 144 -11.58 -33.28 30.72
C ASN A 144 -13.00 -33.82 30.56
N ARG A 145 -13.26 -34.45 29.42
CA ARG A 145 -14.61 -34.96 29.09
C ARG A 145 -15.05 -36.11 29.94
N GLU A 146 -14.10 -36.92 30.37
CA GLU A 146 -14.40 -38.10 31.21
C GLU A 146 -14.83 -37.65 32.61
N GLU A 147 -14.10 -36.73 33.21
CA GLU A 147 -14.48 -36.13 34.50
C GLU A 147 -15.79 -35.37 34.41
N ALA A 148 -15.97 -34.55 33.37
CA ALA A 148 -17.24 -33.85 33.13
C ALA A 148 -18.42 -34.85 33.05
N ALA A 149 -18.25 -35.95 32.35
CA ALA A 149 -19.28 -37.00 32.22
C ALA A 149 -19.64 -37.67 33.55
N LYS A 150 -18.66 -37.90 34.44
CA LYS A 150 -18.90 -38.49 35.80
C LYS A 150 -19.87 -37.62 36.63
N TYR A 151 -19.75 -36.31 36.48
CA TYR A 151 -20.65 -35.37 37.17
C TYR A 151 -21.94 -35.06 36.36
N GLY A 152 -22.09 -35.60 35.17
CA GLY A 152 -23.19 -35.27 34.25
C GLY A 152 -23.15 -33.84 33.74
N ALA A 153 -21.94 -33.23 33.67
CA ALA A 153 -21.75 -31.89 33.19
C ALA A 153 -21.74 -31.83 31.64
N SER A 154 -22.63 -31.03 31.05
CA SER A 154 -22.66 -30.82 29.61
C SER A 154 -21.56 -29.84 29.18
N ILE A 155 -20.81 -30.19 28.13
CA ILE A 155 -19.78 -29.30 27.53
C ILE A 155 -20.41 -27.96 27.09
N ALA A 156 -21.67 -27.98 26.62
CA ALA A 156 -22.37 -26.76 26.24
C ALA A 156 -22.62 -25.82 27.45
N ILE A 157 -22.96 -26.39 28.60
CA ILE A 157 -23.14 -25.60 29.84
C ILE A 157 -21.80 -25.02 30.30
N ILE A 158 -20.72 -25.82 30.25
CA ILE A 158 -19.36 -25.36 30.55
C ILE A 158 -19.00 -24.17 29.66
N GLY A 159 -19.12 -24.32 28.34
CA GLY A 159 -18.81 -23.27 27.37
C GLY A 159 -19.64 -22.00 27.54
N ASN A 160 -20.94 -22.14 27.83
CA ASN A 160 -21.81 -20.99 28.07
C ASN A 160 -21.45 -20.28 29.39
N THR A 161 -21.07 -21.01 30.42
CA THR A 161 -20.62 -20.45 31.69
C THR A 161 -19.32 -19.67 31.54
N ILE A 162 -18.36 -20.20 30.75
CA ILE A 162 -17.13 -19.50 30.42
C ILE A 162 -17.44 -18.20 29.63
N LYS A 163 -18.33 -18.25 28.64
CA LYS A 163 -18.76 -17.07 27.90
C LYS A 163 -19.41 -16.02 28.80
N LEU A 164 -20.21 -16.44 29.79
CA LEU A 164 -20.85 -15.53 30.74
C LEU A 164 -19.81 -14.70 31.55
N ILE A 165 -18.68 -15.32 31.90
CA ILE A 165 -17.62 -14.66 32.65
C ILE A 165 -16.76 -13.79 31.73
N THR A 166 -16.41 -14.27 30.55
CA THR A 166 -15.45 -13.60 29.64
C THR A 166 -16.12 -12.50 28.83
N GLY A 167 -16.81 -12.85 27.75
CA GLY A 167 -17.39 -11.90 26.78
C GLY A 167 -18.88 -11.58 27.00
N GLY A 168 -19.55 -12.37 27.81
CA GLY A 168 -21.01 -12.38 27.96
C GLY A 168 -21.70 -13.35 27.01
N LEU A 169 -22.89 -13.78 27.38
CA LEU A 169 -23.76 -14.67 26.62
C LEU A 169 -24.80 -13.80 25.88
N LYS A 170 -24.82 -13.86 24.56
CA LYS A 170 -25.83 -13.19 23.76
C LYS A 170 -27.17 -13.91 23.97
N LEU A 171 -28.16 -13.23 24.54
CA LEU A 171 -29.49 -13.78 24.80
C LEU A 171 -30.45 -13.55 23.65
N SER A 172 -30.44 -12.33 23.12
CA SER A 172 -31.43 -11.88 22.15
C SER A 172 -30.88 -10.68 21.37
N GLU A 173 -31.66 -10.23 20.40
CA GLU A 173 -31.46 -8.96 19.71
C GLU A 173 -32.71 -8.11 19.87
N PHE A 174 -32.51 -6.84 20.13
CA PHE A 174 -33.55 -5.82 20.14
C PHE A 174 -33.39 -4.96 18.87
N ARG A 175 -34.46 -4.83 18.11
CA ARG A 175 -34.51 -3.94 16.95
C ARG A 175 -35.36 -2.72 17.32
N PRO A 176 -34.76 -1.54 17.43
CA PRO A 176 -35.49 -0.30 17.65
C PRO A 176 -36.36 0.04 16.43
N ASP A 177 -37.46 0.74 16.62
CA ASP A 177 -38.37 1.16 15.54
C ASP A 177 -37.74 2.27 14.68
N ASP A 178 -36.74 2.95 15.17
CA ASP A 178 -36.02 4.07 14.55
C ASP A 178 -34.65 3.71 13.92
N SER A 179 -34.27 2.42 13.94
CA SER A 179 -33.00 1.94 13.40
C SER A 179 -33.17 0.64 12.63
N ASP A 180 -32.44 0.53 11.50
CA ASP A 180 -32.35 -0.70 10.74
C ASP A 180 -31.40 -1.74 11.36
N GLU A 181 -30.57 -1.33 12.34
CA GLU A 181 -29.60 -2.20 13.01
C GLU A 181 -30.19 -2.82 14.28
N SER A 182 -29.98 -4.13 14.46
CA SER A 182 -30.34 -4.82 15.69
C SER A 182 -29.27 -4.66 16.76
N ILE A 183 -29.72 -4.38 17.99
CA ILE A 183 -28.85 -4.23 19.17
C ILE A 183 -28.80 -5.56 19.93
N PRO A 184 -27.64 -6.22 20.05
CA PRO A 184 -27.54 -7.49 20.77
C PRO A 184 -27.64 -7.26 22.29
N ILE A 185 -28.46 -8.09 22.94
CA ILE A 185 -28.59 -8.10 24.41
C ILE A 185 -27.69 -9.18 24.97
N TYR A 186 -26.71 -8.76 25.81
CA TYR A 186 -25.77 -9.65 26.47
C TYR A 186 -26.05 -9.80 27.95
N LEU A 187 -26.07 -11.04 28.42
CA LEU A 187 -25.95 -11.36 29.83
C LEU A 187 -24.49 -11.56 30.20
N ARG A 188 -24.00 -10.84 31.19
CA ARG A 188 -22.62 -10.98 31.68
C ARG A 188 -22.54 -10.68 33.17
N LEU A 189 -21.51 -11.21 33.82
CA LEU A 189 -21.23 -10.90 35.22
C LEU A 189 -20.76 -9.44 35.38
N PRO A 190 -20.94 -8.83 36.58
CA PRO A 190 -20.33 -7.54 36.89
C PRO A 190 -18.81 -7.57 36.70
N GLU A 191 -18.21 -6.43 36.38
CA GLU A 191 -16.80 -6.31 35.99
C GLU A 191 -15.83 -6.84 37.06
N ASN A 192 -16.13 -6.58 38.32
CA ASN A 192 -15.36 -7.06 39.48
C ASN A 192 -15.43 -8.57 39.69
N GLN A 193 -16.33 -9.28 39.03
CA GLN A 193 -16.46 -10.76 39.05
C GLN A 193 -15.97 -11.45 37.78
N ARG A 194 -15.34 -10.71 36.89
CA ARG A 194 -14.79 -11.23 35.64
C ARG A 194 -13.29 -11.45 35.71
N THR A 195 -12.84 -12.16 36.73
CA THR A 195 -11.43 -12.48 36.94
C THR A 195 -11.16 -13.98 36.69
N ILE A 196 -9.89 -14.33 36.45
CA ILE A 196 -9.45 -15.72 36.26
C ILE A 196 -9.73 -16.56 37.51
N ASP A 197 -9.55 -15.98 38.70
CA ASP A 197 -9.85 -16.63 39.98
C ASP A 197 -11.33 -16.98 40.11
N GLN A 198 -12.19 -16.13 39.61
CA GLN A 198 -13.64 -16.37 39.55
C GLN A 198 -13.97 -17.53 38.59
N LEU A 199 -13.22 -17.67 37.49
CA LEU A 199 -13.40 -18.77 36.56
C LEU A 199 -13.16 -20.13 37.24
N ASN A 200 -12.17 -20.22 38.13
CA ASN A 200 -11.88 -21.45 38.86
C ASN A 200 -12.92 -21.78 39.94
N SER A 201 -13.58 -20.78 40.53
CA SER A 201 -14.51 -20.92 41.64
C SER A 201 -15.96 -21.06 41.24
N ILE A 202 -16.32 -20.78 39.98
CA ILE A 202 -17.70 -20.83 39.52
C ILE A 202 -18.24 -22.25 39.53
N LYS A 203 -19.49 -22.42 40.03
CA LYS A 203 -20.16 -23.69 40.08
C LYS A 203 -21.16 -23.80 38.93
N ILE A 204 -21.15 -24.90 38.24
CA ILE A 204 -22.12 -25.21 37.19
C ILE A 204 -23.15 -26.23 37.67
N PRO A 205 -24.41 -26.13 37.19
CA PRO A 205 -25.44 -27.13 37.50
C PRO A 205 -25.12 -28.43 36.74
N THR A 206 -25.07 -29.52 37.46
CA THR A 206 -24.91 -30.88 36.92
C THR A 206 -26.01 -31.80 37.46
N SER A 207 -26.08 -33.01 36.94
CA SER A 207 -27.02 -34.03 37.46
C SER A 207 -26.75 -34.40 38.93
N SER A 208 -25.51 -34.19 39.38
CA SER A 208 -25.07 -34.47 40.76
C SER A 208 -25.10 -33.24 41.70
N GLY A 209 -25.70 -32.10 41.25
CA GLY A 209 -25.75 -30.86 41.98
C GLY A 209 -24.80 -29.78 41.42
N TYR A 210 -24.46 -28.75 42.20
CA TYR A 210 -23.55 -27.68 41.80
C TYR A 210 -22.10 -28.08 42.02
N VAL A 211 -21.34 -28.21 40.91
CA VAL A 211 -19.92 -28.64 40.96
C VAL A 211 -19.04 -27.49 40.42
N PRO A 212 -17.91 -27.19 41.12
CA PRO A 212 -16.93 -26.22 40.60
C PRO A 212 -16.38 -26.65 39.25
N ILE A 213 -16.22 -25.67 38.33
CA ILE A 213 -15.72 -25.94 36.97
C ILE A 213 -14.29 -26.48 36.99
N SER A 214 -13.49 -26.10 38.00
CA SER A 214 -12.12 -26.56 38.20
C SER A 214 -11.98 -28.08 38.40
N ASN A 215 -13.06 -28.79 38.71
CA ASN A 215 -13.01 -30.25 38.86
C ASN A 215 -12.81 -31.01 37.53
N PHE A 216 -13.11 -30.34 36.42
CA PHE A 216 -13.00 -30.94 35.08
C PHE A 216 -12.42 -30.00 34.01
N THR A 217 -11.88 -28.83 34.43
CA THR A 217 -11.17 -27.90 33.53
C THR A 217 -9.77 -27.63 34.08
N GLU A 218 -8.82 -27.58 33.15
CA GLU A 218 -7.46 -27.14 33.40
C GLU A 218 -7.16 -25.91 32.59
N ILE A 219 -6.54 -24.91 33.21
CA ILE A 219 -6.19 -23.65 32.54
C ILE A 219 -4.69 -23.65 32.33
N GLU A 220 -4.28 -23.61 31.08
CA GLU A 220 -2.88 -23.45 30.70
C GLU A 220 -2.66 -22.06 30.09
N THR A 221 -1.49 -21.51 30.35
CA THR A 221 -1.06 -20.26 29.73
C THR A 221 -0.21 -20.59 28.51
N SER A 222 -0.59 -20.05 27.35
CA SER A 222 0.21 -20.14 26.13
C SER A 222 0.48 -18.76 25.57
N GLN A 223 1.46 -18.66 24.68
CA GLN A 223 1.65 -17.45 23.90
C GLN A 223 0.53 -17.35 22.86
N GLU A 224 -0.08 -16.18 22.71
CA GLU A 224 -1.11 -15.96 21.72
C GLU A 224 -0.61 -16.32 20.32
N THR A 225 -1.41 -17.11 19.62
CA THR A 225 -1.19 -17.46 18.21
C THR A 225 -1.94 -16.47 17.36
N GLY A 226 -1.22 -15.57 16.69
CA GLY A 226 -1.83 -14.59 15.79
C GLY A 226 -2.50 -15.20 14.57
N ASN A 227 -2.88 -14.37 13.62
CA ASN A 227 -3.50 -14.80 12.37
C ASN A 227 -2.50 -15.59 11.51
N LEU A 228 -2.87 -16.79 11.14
CA LEU A 228 -2.08 -17.64 10.24
C LEU A 228 -2.43 -17.33 8.78
N VAL A 229 -1.53 -16.64 8.10
CA VAL A 229 -1.69 -16.29 6.67
C VAL A 229 -1.01 -17.33 5.80
N ARG A 230 -1.70 -17.79 4.76
CA ARG A 230 -1.14 -18.68 3.75
C ARG A 230 -1.25 -18.06 2.36
N VAL A 231 -0.15 -18.13 1.63
CA VAL A 231 -0.08 -17.75 0.21
C VAL A 231 0.47 -18.95 -0.55
N ASP A 232 -0.20 -19.33 -1.63
CA ASP A 232 0.16 -20.51 -2.43
C ASP A 232 0.34 -21.77 -1.57
N GLN A 233 -0.59 -22.01 -0.62
CA GLN A 233 -0.62 -23.12 0.33
C GLN A 233 0.49 -23.10 1.41
N ASN A 234 1.47 -22.21 1.32
CA ASN A 234 2.54 -22.10 2.31
C ASN A 234 2.18 -21.06 3.39
N ARG A 235 2.48 -21.40 4.64
CA ARG A 235 2.41 -20.40 5.72
C ARG A 235 3.48 -19.35 5.49
N ILE A 236 3.08 -18.10 5.56
CA ILE A 236 3.98 -16.97 5.44
C ILE A 236 3.96 -16.12 6.71
N GLU A 237 5.11 -15.59 7.04
CA GLU A 237 5.23 -14.49 7.99
C GLU A 237 5.74 -13.27 7.26
N THR A 238 5.18 -12.11 7.57
CA THR A 238 5.42 -10.89 6.80
C THR A 238 6.03 -9.81 7.69
N ILE A 239 7.02 -9.11 7.15
CA ILE A 239 7.57 -7.88 7.74
C ILE A 239 7.26 -6.74 6.77
N LYS A 240 6.64 -5.67 7.28
CA LYS A 240 6.30 -4.50 6.49
C LYS A 240 6.96 -3.26 7.07
N SER A 241 7.43 -2.36 6.22
CA SER A 241 8.03 -1.09 6.64
C SER A 241 7.70 0.03 5.67
N ASP A 242 7.51 1.22 6.22
CA ASP A 242 7.51 2.46 5.46
C ASP A 242 8.92 3.02 5.31
N VAL A 243 9.12 3.81 4.25
CA VAL A 243 10.37 4.52 3.98
C VAL A 243 10.13 6.02 4.14
N VAL A 244 11.07 6.73 4.76
CA VAL A 244 11.00 8.19 4.87
C VAL A 244 11.06 8.81 3.48
N ARG A 245 10.22 9.82 3.22
CA ARG A 245 9.88 10.39 1.90
C ARG A 245 11.06 10.76 0.98
N PHE A 246 12.22 11.06 1.53
CA PHE A 246 13.41 11.47 0.73
C PHE A 246 14.29 10.31 0.29
N TYR A 247 13.95 9.08 0.66
CA TYR A 247 14.74 7.90 0.36
C TYR A 247 14.05 7.02 -0.67
N GLN A 248 14.85 6.40 -1.54
CA GLN A 248 14.34 5.50 -2.58
C GLN A 248 14.10 4.10 -2.00
N THR A 249 12.90 3.60 -2.12
CA THR A 249 12.51 2.25 -1.66
C THR A 249 13.40 1.15 -2.25
N ASP A 250 13.73 1.24 -3.54
CA ASP A 250 14.59 0.27 -4.22
C ASP A 250 15.98 0.16 -3.60
N ALA A 251 16.54 1.28 -3.13
CA ALA A 251 17.81 1.29 -2.45
C ALA A 251 17.79 0.47 -1.15
N TYR A 252 16.75 0.62 -0.35
CA TYR A 252 16.58 -0.18 0.87
C TYR A 252 16.31 -1.65 0.58
N VAL A 253 15.52 -1.96 -0.44
CA VAL A 253 15.29 -3.35 -0.86
C VAL A 253 16.60 -4.02 -1.29
N ARG A 254 17.46 -3.32 -2.04
CA ARG A 254 18.79 -3.84 -2.42
C ARG A 254 19.68 -4.04 -1.19
N LEU A 255 19.69 -3.08 -0.27
CA LEU A 255 20.43 -3.15 0.98
C LEU A 255 20.03 -4.40 1.78
N ILE A 256 18.74 -4.60 1.97
CA ILE A 256 18.18 -5.74 2.74
C ILE A 256 18.51 -7.06 2.03
N LYS A 257 18.38 -7.14 0.70
CA LYS A 257 18.75 -8.33 -0.07
C LYS A 257 20.23 -8.67 0.05
N HIS A 258 21.09 -7.65 0.05
CA HIS A 258 22.53 -7.84 0.24
C HIS A 258 22.83 -8.34 1.65
N TRP A 259 22.23 -7.73 2.68
CA TRP A 259 22.42 -8.15 4.07
C TRP A 259 21.94 -9.58 4.34
N LEU A 260 20.83 -10.00 3.70
CA LEU A 260 20.31 -11.37 3.80
C LEU A 260 21.11 -12.40 2.98
N GLY A 261 22.17 -11.99 2.28
CA GLY A 261 22.97 -12.87 1.43
C GLY A 261 22.22 -13.35 0.15
N ILE A 262 21.03 -12.83 -0.12
CA ILE A 262 20.20 -13.24 -1.27
C ILE A 262 20.82 -12.79 -2.58
N GLN A 263 21.34 -11.57 -2.61
CA GLN A 263 21.97 -10.99 -3.79
C GLN A 263 23.10 -10.05 -3.39
N LYS A 264 24.29 -10.27 -3.92
CA LYS A 264 25.41 -9.37 -3.70
C LYS A 264 25.28 -8.16 -4.62
N PHE A 265 25.29 -6.98 -4.06
CA PHE A 265 25.31 -5.70 -4.77
C PHE A 265 26.57 -4.95 -4.37
N ASP A 266 27.20 -4.25 -5.33
CA ASP A 266 28.15 -3.19 -5.00
C ASP A 266 27.35 -2.01 -4.46
N ILE A 267 27.37 -1.84 -3.15
CA ILE A 267 26.73 -0.71 -2.48
C ILE A 267 27.69 0.45 -2.55
N PRO A 268 27.36 1.54 -3.27
CA PRO A 268 28.24 2.71 -3.31
C PRO A 268 28.38 3.26 -1.87
N ASN A 269 29.62 3.56 -1.47
CA ASN A 269 29.94 4.15 -0.15
C ASN A 269 29.24 5.50 0.13
N ASN A 270 28.55 6.07 -0.85
CA ASN A 270 27.89 7.38 -0.80
C ASN A 270 26.38 7.32 -0.67
N PHE A 271 25.82 6.28 -0.07
CA PHE A 271 24.36 6.26 0.19
C PHE A 271 23.89 7.35 1.17
N GLY A 272 24.83 8.09 1.80
CA GLY A 272 24.49 9.12 2.80
C GLY A 272 23.77 8.58 4.03
N LEU A 273 23.76 7.28 4.21
CA LEU A 273 23.21 6.58 5.35
C LEU A 273 24.38 6.10 6.20
N ASP A 274 24.39 6.45 7.50
CA ASP A 274 25.18 5.75 8.49
C ASP A 274 24.62 4.33 8.61
N LEU A 275 25.14 3.44 7.75
CA LEU A 275 24.76 2.04 7.79
C LEU A 275 25.51 1.38 8.95
N PRO A 276 24.84 0.61 9.82
CA PRO A 276 25.53 -0.19 10.81
C PRO A 276 26.50 -1.15 10.11
N GLU A 277 27.66 -1.42 10.74
CA GLU A 277 28.67 -2.33 10.18
C GLU A 277 28.04 -3.60 9.60
N PHE A 278 28.31 -3.83 8.31
CA PHE A 278 27.76 -4.91 7.54
C PHE A 278 28.39 -6.26 7.95
N ASN A 279 27.90 -6.86 8.98
CA ASN A 279 28.05 -8.30 9.14
C ASN A 279 26.90 -8.95 8.35
N SER A 280 27.23 -9.51 7.17
CA SER A 280 26.26 -10.27 6.39
C SER A 280 25.70 -11.40 7.26
N ALA A 281 24.42 -11.33 7.53
CA ALA A 281 23.73 -12.39 8.27
C ALA A 281 22.98 -13.22 7.24
N ASP A 282 23.64 -14.23 6.70
CA ASP A 282 23.02 -15.15 5.76
C ASP A 282 21.76 -15.75 6.40
N ILE A 283 20.67 -15.70 5.66
CA ILE A 283 19.40 -16.30 6.10
C ILE A 283 19.52 -17.83 6.15
N ASP A 284 18.79 -18.46 7.07
CA ASP A 284 18.73 -19.93 7.11
C ASP A 284 18.28 -20.48 5.73
N PRO A 285 19.05 -21.38 5.10
CA PRO A 285 18.74 -21.90 3.75
C PRO A 285 17.35 -22.56 3.62
N ARG A 286 16.73 -22.93 4.75
CA ARG A 286 15.38 -23.50 4.80
C ARG A 286 14.28 -22.44 4.69
N VAL A 287 14.62 -21.15 4.82
CA VAL A 287 13.68 -20.05 4.73
C VAL A 287 13.75 -19.42 3.35
N LYS A 288 12.65 -19.43 2.64
CA LYS A 288 12.49 -18.70 1.37
C LYS A 288 12.02 -17.27 1.67
N VAL A 289 12.70 -16.31 1.08
CA VAL A 289 12.36 -14.88 1.21
C VAL A 289 11.84 -14.38 -0.12
N SER A 290 10.72 -13.69 -0.09
CA SER A 290 10.19 -12.97 -1.24
C SER A 290 9.91 -11.51 -0.86
N PHE A 291 10.32 -10.59 -1.73
CA PHE A 291 10.09 -9.17 -1.57
C PHE A 291 8.85 -8.79 -2.37
N LYS A 292 7.91 -8.19 -1.69
CA LYS A 292 6.67 -7.66 -2.24
C LYS A 292 6.58 -6.14 -1.99
N GLY A 293 5.42 -5.57 -2.20
CA GLY A 293 5.20 -4.15 -2.02
C GLY A 293 5.47 -3.36 -3.29
N GLU A 294 6.04 -2.16 -3.15
CA GLU A 294 6.25 -1.24 -4.26
C GLU A 294 7.21 -1.78 -5.32
N ASP A 295 8.29 -2.46 -4.92
CA ASP A 295 9.28 -3.05 -5.83
C ASP A 295 8.66 -4.10 -6.77
N GLU A 296 7.82 -4.99 -6.25
CA GLU A 296 7.14 -6.01 -7.07
C GLU A 296 6.11 -5.36 -8.00
N SER A 297 5.30 -4.45 -7.48
CA SER A 297 4.29 -3.73 -8.25
C SER A 297 4.91 -2.92 -9.40
N GLN A 298 6.05 -2.26 -9.14
CA GLN A 298 6.80 -1.55 -10.17
C GLN A 298 7.35 -2.50 -11.24
N LYS A 299 7.94 -3.64 -10.85
CA LYS A 299 8.45 -4.65 -11.81
C LYS A 299 7.35 -5.26 -12.66
N GLN A 300 6.20 -5.58 -12.05
CA GLN A 300 5.05 -6.10 -12.78
C GLN A 300 4.52 -5.05 -13.77
N SER A 301 4.39 -3.79 -13.34
CA SER A 301 3.98 -2.68 -14.19
C SER A 301 4.97 -2.45 -15.34
N GLN A 302 6.26 -2.49 -15.06
CA GLN A 302 7.31 -2.34 -16.07
C GLN A 302 7.25 -3.47 -17.10
N ALA A 303 7.12 -4.71 -16.65
CA ALA A 303 7.00 -5.87 -17.55
C ALA A 303 5.72 -5.81 -18.41
N PHE A 304 4.61 -5.36 -17.81
CA PHE A 304 3.37 -5.13 -18.55
C PHE A 304 3.51 -4.04 -19.60
N LEU A 305 4.04 -2.87 -19.22
CA LEU A 305 4.23 -1.73 -20.14
C LEU A 305 5.20 -2.08 -21.28
N GLN A 306 6.28 -2.82 -20.99
CA GLN A 306 7.20 -3.27 -22.02
C GLN A 306 6.51 -4.20 -23.03
N LYS A 307 5.70 -5.16 -22.56
CA LYS A 307 4.91 -6.03 -23.44
C LYS A 307 3.88 -5.23 -24.23
N ALA A 308 3.16 -4.32 -23.59
CA ALA A 308 2.16 -3.48 -24.23
C ALA A 308 2.79 -2.60 -25.31
N PHE A 309 3.96 -2.00 -25.04
CA PHE A 309 4.68 -1.19 -26.01
C PHE A 309 5.14 -2.01 -27.23
N MET A 310 5.68 -3.22 -27.03
CA MET A 310 6.05 -4.13 -28.12
C MET A 310 4.86 -4.53 -28.97
N ILE A 311 3.73 -4.86 -28.34
CA ILE A 311 2.48 -5.20 -29.05
C ILE A 311 1.98 -3.98 -29.83
N ALA A 312 2.01 -2.79 -29.23
CA ALA A 312 1.60 -1.56 -29.90
C ALA A 312 2.46 -1.26 -31.14
N ILE A 313 3.79 -1.36 -31.04
CA ILE A 313 4.70 -1.20 -32.19
C ILE A 313 4.41 -2.24 -33.26
N PHE A 314 4.19 -3.49 -32.88
CA PHE A 314 3.88 -4.56 -33.84
C PHE A 314 2.56 -4.27 -34.57
N LEU A 315 1.48 -3.95 -33.83
CA LEU A 315 0.19 -3.62 -34.44
C LEU A 315 0.28 -2.37 -35.35
N MET A 316 0.98 -1.32 -34.88
CA MET A 316 1.26 -0.16 -35.75
C MET A 316 1.99 -0.54 -37.00
N GLY A 317 3.00 -1.41 -36.91
CA GLY A 317 3.73 -1.92 -38.09
C GLY A 317 2.81 -2.62 -39.06
N VAL A 318 1.94 -3.52 -38.61
CA VAL A 318 0.97 -4.23 -39.45
C VAL A 318 0.01 -3.26 -40.15
N ILE A 319 -0.54 -2.29 -39.40
CA ILE A 319 -1.46 -1.26 -39.93
C ILE A 319 -0.73 -0.41 -40.99
N LEU A 320 0.49 0.06 -40.71
CA LEU A 320 1.27 0.87 -41.61
C LEU A 320 1.64 0.11 -42.89
N LEU A 321 2.01 -1.16 -42.80
CA LEU A 321 2.28 -2.04 -43.97
C LEU A 321 1.02 -2.19 -44.84
N THR A 322 -0.13 -2.39 -44.21
CA THR A 322 -1.41 -2.51 -44.92
C THR A 322 -1.80 -1.18 -45.59
N GLN A 323 -1.57 -0.04 -44.89
CA GLN A 323 -1.92 1.28 -45.39
C GLN A 323 -1.04 1.75 -46.56
N PHE A 324 0.28 1.58 -46.43
CA PHE A 324 1.25 2.11 -47.40
C PHE A 324 1.65 1.09 -48.47
N ASN A 325 1.40 -0.19 -48.28
CA ASN A 325 1.90 -1.29 -49.12
C ASN A 325 3.40 -1.14 -49.44
N SER A 326 4.16 -0.61 -48.49
CA SER A 326 5.59 -0.29 -48.58
C SER A 326 6.30 -0.56 -47.27
N PHE A 327 7.28 -1.43 -47.29
CA PHE A 327 8.10 -1.78 -46.12
C PHE A 327 8.97 -0.58 -45.68
N SER A 328 9.52 0.15 -46.63
CA SER A 328 10.39 1.31 -46.34
C SER A 328 9.65 2.43 -45.62
N SER A 329 8.42 2.77 -46.07
CA SER A 329 7.59 3.82 -45.47
C SER A 329 7.16 3.44 -44.05
N ALA A 330 6.79 2.17 -43.83
CA ALA A 330 6.43 1.67 -42.49
C ALA A 330 7.61 1.70 -41.54
N ILE A 331 8.79 1.27 -41.96
CA ILE A 331 10.01 1.29 -41.13
C ILE A 331 10.42 2.73 -40.76
N LEU A 332 10.33 3.68 -41.71
CA LEU A 332 10.65 5.09 -41.47
C LEU A 332 9.73 5.68 -40.40
N ILE A 333 8.43 5.39 -40.42
CA ILE A 333 7.47 5.85 -39.41
C ILE A 333 7.79 5.25 -38.06
N LEU A 334 8.05 3.94 -38.00
CA LEU A 334 8.41 3.27 -36.73
C LEU A 334 9.74 3.76 -36.15
N PHE A 335 10.72 4.06 -37.02
CA PHE A 335 11.97 4.67 -36.59
C PHE A 335 11.77 6.05 -35.94
N ALA A 336 10.87 6.85 -36.49
CA ALA A 336 10.53 8.14 -35.87
C ALA A 336 9.90 7.99 -34.47
N VAL A 337 9.13 6.91 -34.24
CA VAL A 337 8.62 6.58 -32.88
C VAL A 337 9.77 6.29 -31.92
N ILE A 338 10.76 5.51 -32.36
CA ILE A 338 11.95 5.24 -31.52
C ILE A 338 12.71 6.54 -31.25
N MET A 339 12.88 7.42 -32.24
CA MET A 339 13.53 8.70 -32.06
C MET A 339 12.76 9.65 -31.12
N SER A 340 11.44 9.55 -31.05
CA SER A 340 10.63 10.34 -30.13
C SER A 340 10.90 10.00 -28.66
N THR A 341 11.26 8.74 -28.36
CA THR A 341 11.63 8.33 -26.98
C THR A 341 12.91 9.02 -26.51
N VAL A 342 13.84 9.30 -27.41
CA VAL A 342 15.05 10.09 -27.11
C VAL A 342 14.66 11.52 -26.66
N GLY A 343 13.65 12.12 -27.33
CA GLY A 343 13.10 13.41 -26.94
C GLY A 343 12.51 13.40 -25.53
N VAL A 344 11.79 12.34 -25.14
CA VAL A 344 11.27 12.18 -23.78
C VAL A 344 12.41 12.11 -22.75
N VAL A 345 13.43 11.30 -23.00
CA VAL A 345 14.58 11.17 -22.09
C VAL A 345 15.30 12.51 -21.93
N LEU A 346 15.53 13.22 -23.02
CA LEU A 346 16.14 14.56 -22.98
C LEU A 346 15.26 15.56 -22.21
N GLY A 347 13.94 15.51 -22.40
CA GLY A 347 12.97 16.36 -21.68
C GLY A 347 13.03 16.11 -20.16
N LEU A 348 13.02 14.85 -19.73
CA LEU A 348 13.17 14.47 -18.32
C LEU A 348 14.51 14.91 -17.73
N LEU A 349 15.59 14.77 -18.51
CA LEU A 349 16.93 15.19 -18.08
C LEU A 349 17.02 16.72 -17.88
N ILE A 350 16.44 17.49 -18.80
CA ILE A 350 16.42 18.98 -18.72
C ILE A 350 15.55 19.43 -17.53
N THR A 351 14.40 18.78 -17.31
CA THR A 351 13.48 19.13 -16.22
C THR A 351 13.90 18.51 -14.87
N GLN A 352 14.96 17.68 -14.83
CA GLN A 352 15.45 16.96 -13.65
C GLN A 352 14.34 16.14 -12.95
N GLN A 353 13.43 15.57 -13.73
CA GLN A 353 12.33 14.76 -13.21
C GLN A 353 12.70 13.27 -13.30
N PRO A 354 12.37 12.47 -12.27
CA PRO A 354 12.56 11.04 -12.33
C PRO A 354 11.58 10.40 -13.34
N PHE A 355 12.01 9.32 -13.99
CA PHE A 355 11.13 8.54 -14.86
C PHE A 355 10.12 7.73 -14.00
N GLY A 356 8.85 8.12 -14.02
CA GLY A 356 7.76 7.38 -13.40
C GLY A 356 7.36 6.18 -14.25
N ILE A 357 7.65 4.95 -13.82
CA ILE A 357 7.45 3.73 -14.63
C ILE A 357 6.04 3.68 -15.24
N VAL A 358 5.00 3.91 -14.44
CA VAL A 358 3.61 3.82 -14.90
C VAL A 358 3.22 5.06 -15.72
N MET A 359 3.34 6.25 -15.16
CA MET A 359 2.83 7.47 -15.78
C MET A 359 3.66 7.89 -17.00
N SER A 360 4.98 7.96 -16.87
CA SER A 360 5.86 8.28 -18.00
C SER A 360 5.81 7.18 -19.07
N GLY A 361 5.68 5.90 -18.67
CA GLY A 361 5.53 4.79 -19.60
C GLY A 361 4.25 4.87 -20.43
N ILE A 362 3.11 5.21 -19.82
CA ILE A 362 1.85 5.46 -20.55
C ILE A 362 2.01 6.69 -21.46
N GLY A 363 2.68 7.75 -21.01
CA GLY A 363 2.98 8.92 -21.80
C GLY A 363 3.77 8.60 -23.06
N VAL A 364 4.80 7.76 -22.96
CA VAL A 364 5.59 7.29 -24.12
C VAL A 364 4.74 6.53 -25.13
N ILE A 365 3.85 5.64 -24.66
CA ILE A 365 2.95 4.88 -25.56
C ILE A 365 1.97 5.84 -26.25
N SER A 366 1.43 6.82 -25.55
CA SER A 366 0.52 7.82 -26.11
C SER A 366 1.22 8.72 -27.14
N LEU A 367 2.47 9.14 -26.82
CA LEU A 367 3.29 9.95 -27.72
C LEU A 367 3.57 9.20 -29.04
N ALA A 368 3.82 7.89 -28.96
CA ALA A 368 4.01 7.08 -30.16
C ALA A 368 2.86 7.21 -31.14
N GLY A 369 1.61 7.19 -30.66
CA GLY A 369 0.42 7.40 -31.52
C GLY A 369 0.37 8.77 -32.18
N ILE A 370 0.72 9.83 -31.45
CA ILE A 370 0.76 11.21 -32.00
C ILE A 370 1.83 11.35 -33.07
N VAL A 371 3.04 10.82 -32.81
CA VAL A 371 4.16 10.87 -33.75
C VAL A 371 3.86 10.10 -35.02
N VAL A 372 3.27 8.91 -34.92
CA VAL A 372 2.84 8.12 -36.08
C VAL A 372 1.87 8.88 -36.93
N ASN A 373 0.84 9.49 -36.35
CA ASN A 373 -0.16 10.27 -37.09
C ASN A 373 0.46 11.40 -37.93
N ASN A 374 1.38 12.16 -37.35
CA ASN A 374 2.06 13.25 -38.05
C ASN A 374 2.95 12.72 -39.20
N ASN A 375 3.66 11.61 -38.97
CA ASN A 375 4.54 11.02 -39.97
C ASN A 375 3.78 10.35 -41.12
N ILE A 376 2.62 9.75 -40.89
CA ILE A 376 1.75 9.20 -41.94
C ILE A 376 1.42 10.28 -42.97
N VAL A 377 1.00 11.47 -42.51
CA VAL A 377 0.63 12.58 -43.38
C VAL A 377 1.80 13.09 -44.23
N LEU A 378 2.99 13.15 -43.63
CA LEU A 378 4.21 13.57 -44.32
C LEU A 378 4.61 12.53 -45.39
N ILE A 379 4.68 11.26 -45.05
CA ILE A 379 5.14 10.21 -45.95
C ILE A 379 4.13 9.96 -47.09
N ASP A 380 2.82 9.92 -46.81
CA ASP A 380 1.79 9.82 -47.86
C ASP A 380 1.89 10.98 -48.86
N THR A 381 2.11 12.19 -48.40
CA THR A 381 2.26 13.34 -49.30
C THR A 381 3.55 13.23 -50.12
N PHE A 382 4.65 12.83 -49.49
CA PHE A 382 5.91 12.61 -50.20
C PHE A 382 5.77 11.55 -51.28
N ASP A 383 5.19 10.39 -50.99
CA ASP A 383 5.01 9.30 -51.95
C ASP A 383 4.13 9.73 -53.14
N ARG A 384 3.09 10.53 -52.92
CA ARG A 384 2.25 11.08 -54.02
C ARG A 384 3.00 12.08 -54.86
N LEU A 385 3.80 12.97 -54.29
CA LEU A 385 4.58 13.96 -55.00
C LEU A 385 5.75 13.30 -55.76
N TYR A 386 6.43 12.34 -55.14
CA TYR A 386 7.52 11.59 -55.75
C TYR A 386 7.07 10.82 -57.01
N LYS A 387 5.87 10.24 -57.01
CA LYS A 387 5.28 9.60 -58.20
C LYS A 387 5.07 10.60 -59.35
N LYS A 388 4.85 11.90 -59.06
CA LYS A 388 4.62 12.96 -60.08
C LYS A 388 5.92 13.55 -60.57
N THR A 389 6.82 13.93 -59.69
CA THR A 389 8.06 14.66 -60.05
C THR A 389 9.19 13.75 -60.45
N LYS A 390 9.22 12.50 -59.91
CA LYS A 390 10.30 11.53 -60.06
C LYS A 390 11.66 12.03 -59.54
N ASP A 391 11.70 13.18 -58.89
CA ASP A 391 12.85 13.75 -58.18
C ASP A 391 12.57 13.76 -56.68
N ALA A 392 13.41 13.05 -55.90
CA ALA A 392 13.25 12.92 -54.48
C ALA A 392 13.47 14.27 -53.73
N LYS A 393 14.39 15.09 -54.22
CA LYS A 393 14.71 16.38 -53.61
C LYS A 393 13.57 17.37 -53.80
N GLU A 394 13.03 17.45 -55.00
CA GLU A 394 11.90 18.30 -55.33
C GLU A 394 10.63 17.85 -54.58
N ALA A 395 10.34 16.54 -54.55
CA ALA A 395 9.22 15.99 -53.82
C ALA A 395 9.31 16.29 -52.35
N LEU A 396 10.51 16.22 -51.72
CA LEU A 396 10.74 16.53 -50.33
C LEU A 396 10.48 18.00 -49.99
N LEU A 397 11.00 18.92 -50.85
CA LEU A 397 10.79 20.38 -50.67
C LEU A 397 9.31 20.73 -50.83
N MET A 398 8.61 20.16 -51.78
CA MET A 398 7.17 20.36 -51.97
C MET A 398 6.35 19.79 -50.79
N THR A 399 6.71 18.63 -50.28
CA THR A 399 6.06 18.05 -49.09
C THR A 399 6.21 18.96 -47.91
N GLY A 400 7.42 19.41 -47.63
CA GLY A 400 7.70 20.40 -46.58
C GLY A 400 6.86 21.67 -46.74
N ALA A 401 6.83 22.28 -47.94
CA ALA A 401 6.08 23.46 -48.19
C ALA A 401 4.56 23.30 -47.97
N GLN A 402 4.00 22.14 -48.34
CA GLN A 402 2.56 21.89 -48.22
C GLN A 402 2.15 21.45 -46.80
N ARG A 403 2.98 20.69 -46.10
CA ARG A 403 2.62 20.02 -44.85
C ARG A 403 3.24 20.63 -43.60
N LEU A 404 4.25 21.51 -43.72
CA LEU A 404 4.90 22.13 -42.56
C LEU A 404 3.88 22.87 -41.68
N ARG A 405 3.02 23.68 -42.29
CA ARG A 405 2.03 24.46 -41.54
C ARG A 405 1.01 23.59 -40.79
N PRO A 406 0.33 22.59 -41.39
CA PRO A 406 -0.56 21.70 -40.67
C PRO A 406 0.14 20.92 -39.54
N VAL A 407 1.32 20.39 -39.77
CA VAL A 407 2.09 19.60 -38.78
C VAL A 407 2.54 20.49 -37.60
N LEU A 408 3.06 21.68 -37.89
CA LEU A 408 3.40 22.65 -36.83
C LEU A 408 2.17 23.06 -36.03
N LEU A 409 1.03 23.25 -36.68
CA LEU A 409 -0.20 23.62 -35.98
C LEU A 409 -0.66 22.51 -35.04
N THR A 410 -0.71 21.26 -35.50
CA THR A 410 -1.11 20.13 -34.67
C THR A 410 -0.15 19.93 -33.50
N THR A 411 1.15 20.01 -33.73
CA THR A 411 2.15 19.89 -32.64
C THR A 411 2.02 21.02 -31.63
N THR A 412 1.88 22.27 -32.11
CA THR A 412 1.74 23.42 -31.21
C THR A 412 0.46 23.36 -30.40
N THR A 413 -0.68 22.96 -31.00
CA THR A 413 -1.94 22.82 -30.26
C THR A 413 -1.87 21.69 -29.22
N THR A 414 -1.20 20.58 -29.53
CA THR A 414 -0.99 19.50 -28.56
C THR A 414 -0.12 19.96 -27.39
N VAL A 415 1.01 20.64 -27.67
CA VAL A 415 1.89 21.17 -26.62
C VAL A 415 1.15 22.19 -25.75
N LEU A 416 0.42 23.13 -26.37
CA LEU A 416 -0.35 24.13 -25.62
C LEU A 416 -1.48 23.49 -24.80
N GLY A 417 -2.13 22.45 -25.31
CA GLY A 417 -3.16 21.70 -24.58
C GLY A 417 -2.63 20.96 -23.35
N LEU A 418 -1.39 20.43 -23.41
CA LEU A 418 -0.74 19.75 -22.30
C LEU A 418 0.02 20.70 -21.36
N MET A 419 0.30 21.93 -21.80
CA MET A 419 1.11 22.90 -21.04
C MET A 419 0.55 23.20 -19.63
N PRO A 420 -0.76 23.39 -19.41
CA PRO A 420 -1.30 23.62 -18.07
C PRO A 420 -0.96 22.48 -17.11
N MET A 421 -1.11 21.22 -17.55
CA MET A 421 -0.76 20.05 -16.74
C MET A 421 0.75 19.99 -16.48
N ALA A 422 1.57 20.22 -17.51
CA ALA A 422 3.03 20.23 -17.38
C ALA A 422 3.54 21.36 -16.45
N LEU A 423 2.84 22.48 -16.38
CA LEU A 423 3.15 23.63 -15.52
C LEU A 423 2.50 23.54 -14.13
N LYS A 424 1.79 22.46 -13.82
CA LYS A 424 1.08 22.27 -12.54
C LYS A 424 -0.02 23.31 -12.29
N ILE A 425 -0.65 23.76 -13.34
CA ILE A 425 -1.77 24.70 -13.30
C ILE A 425 -3.07 23.89 -13.27
N ASN A 426 -3.88 24.11 -12.26
CA ASN A 426 -5.22 23.56 -12.16
C ASN A 426 -6.23 24.72 -12.14
N ILE A 427 -7.28 24.60 -12.95
CA ILE A 427 -8.36 25.58 -13.04
C ILE A 427 -9.66 24.88 -12.65
N ASP A 428 -10.23 25.29 -11.54
CA ASP A 428 -11.56 24.86 -11.12
C ASP A 428 -12.60 25.78 -11.79
N PHE A 429 -13.30 25.23 -12.78
CA PHE A 429 -14.36 25.95 -13.51
C PHE A 429 -15.66 26.09 -12.71
N VAL A 430 -15.83 25.32 -11.64
CA VAL A 430 -17.04 25.39 -10.79
C VAL A 430 -16.91 26.52 -9.81
N ASN A 431 -15.78 26.62 -9.13
CA ASN A 431 -15.52 27.67 -8.13
C ASN A 431 -14.80 28.87 -8.73
N LEU A 432 -14.42 28.84 -10.03
CA LEU A 432 -13.63 29.86 -10.72
C LEU A 432 -12.30 30.16 -10.00
N GLU A 433 -11.72 29.13 -9.37
CA GLU A 433 -10.45 29.23 -8.65
C GLU A 433 -9.30 28.71 -9.49
N TYR A 434 -8.17 29.39 -9.34
CA TYR A 434 -6.91 29.01 -9.96
C TYR A 434 -5.94 28.51 -8.90
N THR A 435 -5.48 27.26 -9.05
CA THR A 435 -4.51 26.68 -8.13
C THR A 435 -3.22 26.28 -8.84
N TYR A 436 -2.09 26.58 -8.20
CA TYR A 436 -0.77 26.26 -8.71
C TYR A 436 -0.08 25.25 -7.79
N ASN A 437 0.44 24.13 -8.39
CA ASN A 437 1.19 23.11 -7.67
C ASN A 437 0.39 22.39 -6.56
N SER A 438 -0.91 22.11 -6.83
CA SER A 438 -1.72 21.31 -5.92
C SER A 438 -1.18 19.87 -5.84
N PRO A 439 -1.38 19.14 -4.73
CA PRO A 439 -0.93 17.76 -4.58
C PRO A 439 -1.40 16.82 -5.69
N ASP A 440 -2.60 17.04 -6.22
CA ASP A 440 -3.22 16.22 -7.26
C ASP A 440 -2.56 16.41 -8.64
N THR A 441 -1.88 17.55 -8.86
CA THR A 441 -1.23 17.81 -10.15
C THR A 441 0.00 16.94 -10.39
N GLN A 442 0.59 16.37 -9.37
CA GLN A 442 1.84 15.61 -9.50
C GLN A 442 1.70 14.41 -10.44
N TRP A 443 0.56 13.72 -10.41
CA TRP A 443 0.25 12.58 -11.29
C TRP A 443 0.20 12.97 -12.77
N TRP A 444 -0.47 14.08 -13.06
CA TRP A 444 -0.66 14.55 -14.43
C TRP A 444 0.60 15.14 -15.02
N VAL A 445 1.47 15.68 -14.18
CA VAL A 445 2.77 16.22 -14.61
C VAL A 445 3.65 15.15 -15.21
N ASP A 446 3.75 13.99 -14.58
CA ASP A 446 4.56 12.87 -15.05
C ASP A 446 4.04 12.27 -16.37
N LEU A 447 2.74 12.41 -16.65
CA LEU A 447 2.10 11.98 -17.90
C LEU A 447 2.30 13.00 -19.03
N SER A 448 2.23 14.31 -18.71
CA SER A 448 2.16 15.40 -19.68
C SER A 448 3.52 15.91 -20.15
N ARG A 449 4.58 15.65 -19.41
CA ARG A 449 5.96 16.02 -19.73
C ARG A 449 6.71 14.92 -20.45
#